data_843e06e34163d63a20ca81a72b651893
#
_entry.id   843e06e34163d63a20ca81a72b651893
#
_cell.length_a   1.000
_cell.length_b   1.000
_cell.length_c   1.000
_cell.angle_alpha   90.00
_cell.angle_beta   90.00
_cell.angle_gamma   90.00
#
_symmetry.space_group_name_H-M   'P 1'
#
loop_
_entity.id
_entity.type
_entity.pdbx_description
1 polymer ?
#
loop_
_entity_poly.entity_id
_entity_poly.type
_entity_poly.pdbx_seq_one_letter_code
_entity_poly.pdbx_strand_id
1 'polypeptide(L)'
;RFTFPETSDAYVVIDAFDRGSYVKVIPEENKIVGYTTRNSGGVPQNFKNYFVIEFDKPFTFNKVWADYHLVETHLELQSNHVGAAIGFSTKKGEQVHAKVASSFISPEQAELNLKEIGNKTFEQTKEAGRKAWNNVLGRIKVEDSDENRMRTFYSCLYRSVLFPRMFYEVNGKGETVHYSPYNGEIRSGYMFTDTGFWDTFRCLFPFVNLIYPSMGEKMQEGLLNTYLESGFFPEWASPGHRGCMVGNNSASVVADAFMKNVTKADAEKMYEGLLKGANSVHPKVSTTGRRGYEYYNKLGYVPYDVKINENAARTLEYAYDDWCIYRRSEERRVGK
;
A
#
# COMPACT_ATOMS: atom_id res chain seq x y z
N ARG A 1 -9.32 21.65 -2.65
CA ARG A 1 -9.84 22.98 -2.87
C ARG A 1 -9.80 23.29 -4.35
N PHE A 2 -10.93 23.70 -4.90
CA PHE A 2 -11.11 24.17 -6.27
C PHE A 2 -11.37 25.69 -6.24
N THR A 3 -10.80 26.41 -7.18
CA THR A 3 -11.06 27.86 -7.34
C THR A 3 -11.70 28.08 -8.70
N PHE A 4 -12.88 28.67 -8.72
CA PHE A 4 -13.67 28.84 -9.93
C PHE A 4 -13.76 30.31 -10.39
N PRO A 5 -13.97 30.54 -11.69
CA PRO A 5 -14.41 31.84 -12.19
C PRO A 5 -15.86 32.14 -11.74
N GLU A 6 -16.37 33.30 -12.09
CA GLU A 6 -17.81 33.59 -12.00
C GLU A 6 -18.55 32.84 -13.11
N THR A 7 -19.38 31.87 -12.72
CA THR A 7 -20.15 31.05 -13.65
C THR A 7 -21.28 30.30 -12.94
N SER A 8 -22.36 30.02 -13.67
CA SER A 8 -23.41 29.08 -13.25
C SER A 8 -23.01 27.61 -13.48
N ASP A 9 -21.96 27.35 -14.24
CA ASP A 9 -21.62 26.05 -14.81
C ASP A 9 -20.23 25.55 -14.34
N ALA A 10 -19.83 25.93 -13.13
CA ALA A 10 -18.66 25.32 -12.51
C ALA A 10 -18.97 23.85 -12.18
N TYR A 11 -18.08 22.91 -12.52
CA TYR A 11 -18.31 21.50 -12.22
C TYR A 11 -17.06 20.74 -11.83
N VAL A 12 -17.26 19.63 -11.12
CA VAL A 12 -16.25 18.63 -10.77
C VAL A 12 -16.71 17.27 -11.28
N VAL A 13 -15.81 16.56 -11.96
CA VAL A 13 -16.06 15.19 -12.43
C VAL A 13 -15.36 14.22 -11.48
N ILE A 14 -16.09 13.21 -11.04
CA ILE A 14 -15.59 12.08 -10.28
C ILE A 14 -15.58 10.88 -11.22
N ASP A 15 -14.42 10.23 -11.34
CA ASP A 15 -14.22 9.00 -12.10
C ASP A 15 -13.90 7.87 -11.13
N ALA A 16 -14.79 6.86 -11.05
CA ALA A 16 -14.61 5.69 -10.21
C ALA A 16 -13.87 4.54 -10.91
N PHE A 17 -13.28 4.81 -12.06
CA PHE A 17 -12.50 3.90 -12.90
C PHE A 17 -13.26 2.71 -13.52
N ASP A 18 -12.64 2.14 -14.54
CA ASP A 18 -13.10 0.93 -15.24
C ASP A 18 -12.87 -0.37 -14.45
N ARG A 19 -13.33 -1.48 -14.99
CA ARG A 19 -13.28 -2.86 -14.46
C ARG A 19 -14.23 -3.13 -13.28
N GLY A 20 -15.29 -2.35 -13.20
CA GLY A 20 -16.33 -2.46 -12.17
C GLY A 20 -16.24 -1.35 -11.15
N SER A 21 -17.25 -0.51 -11.16
CA SER A 21 -17.34 0.60 -10.22
C SER A 21 -18.79 0.94 -9.89
N TYR A 22 -18.96 1.66 -8.81
CA TYR A 22 -20.23 2.10 -8.28
C TYR A 22 -20.09 3.54 -7.80
N VAL A 23 -21.11 4.34 -8.04
CA VAL A 23 -21.23 5.70 -7.53
C VAL A 23 -22.66 5.99 -7.10
N LYS A 24 -22.80 6.75 -6.02
CA LYS A 24 -24.07 7.32 -5.56
C LYS A 24 -23.84 8.77 -5.16
N VAL A 25 -24.66 9.66 -5.70
CA VAL A 25 -24.72 11.08 -5.32
C VAL A 25 -25.83 11.25 -4.28
N ILE A 26 -25.53 11.91 -3.18
CA ILE A 26 -26.44 12.22 -2.06
C ILE A 26 -26.50 13.77 -1.95
N PRO A 27 -27.35 14.43 -2.73
CA PRO A 27 -27.35 15.89 -2.82
C PRO A 27 -27.68 16.59 -1.52
N GLU A 28 -28.56 16.02 -0.70
CA GLU A 28 -28.97 16.52 0.60
C GLU A 28 -27.85 16.56 1.64
N GLU A 29 -26.79 15.76 1.43
CA GLU A 29 -25.59 15.73 2.26
C GLU A 29 -24.40 16.37 1.59
N ASN A 30 -24.52 16.90 0.36
CA ASN A 30 -23.42 17.37 -0.49
C ASN A 30 -22.34 16.31 -0.64
N LYS A 31 -22.74 15.05 -0.77
CA LYS A 31 -21.86 13.88 -0.64
C LYS A 31 -21.93 12.98 -1.87
N ILE A 32 -20.81 12.32 -2.14
CA ILE A 32 -20.72 11.24 -3.11
C ILE A 32 -20.04 10.07 -2.42
N VAL A 33 -20.61 8.89 -2.58
CA VAL A 33 -20.01 7.63 -2.12
C VAL A 33 -19.89 6.66 -3.28
N GLY A 34 -18.95 5.73 -3.17
CA GLY A 34 -18.78 4.72 -4.20
C GLY A 34 -17.66 3.74 -3.91
N TYR A 35 -17.37 2.90 -4.90
CA TYR A 35 -16.20 2.06 -4.89
C TYR A 35 -15.68 1.78 -6.30
N THR A 36 -14.43 1.37 -6.37
CA THR A 36 -13.82 0.76 -7.56
C THR A 36 -13.30 -0.63 -7.22
N THR A 37 -13.40 -1.56 -8.17
CA THR A 37 -12.73 -2.87 -8.09
C THR A 37 -11.43 -2.89 -8.88
N ARG A 38 -11.06 -1.78 -9.51
CA ARG A 38 -9.85 -1.70 -10.32
C ARG A 38 -8.62 -2.00 -9.48
N ASN A 39 -7.81 -2.93 -9.95
CA ASN A 39 -6.56 -3.34 -9.34
C ASN A 39 -5.59 -3.84 -10.43
N SER A 40 -4.33 -4.05 -10.05
CA SER A 40 -3.31 -4.56 -10.96
C SER A 40 -3.17 -6.09 -10.94
N GLY A 41 -4.08 -6.79 -10.27
CA GLY A 41 -4.11 -8.26 -10.11
C GLY A 41 -3.55 -8.75 -8.78
N GLY A 42 -3.63 -10.05 -8.57
CA GLY A 42 -3.11 -10.72 -7.38
C GLY A 42 -3.96 -10.55 -6.12
N VAL A 43 -5.22 -10.11 -6.26
CA VAL A 43 -6.16 -9.92 -5.13
C VAL A 43 -7.38 -10.81 -5.27
N PRO A 44 -8.09 -11.13 -4.16
CA PRO A 44 -9.37 -11.81 -4.16
C PRO A 44 -10.47 -11.05 -4.93
N GLN A 45 -11.51 -11.77 -5.38
CA GLN A 45 -12.59 -11.18 -6.18
C GLN A 45 -13.43 -10.12 -5.45
N ASN A 46 -13.44 -10.15 -4.12
CA ASN A 46 -14.17 -9.18 -3.29
C ASN A 46 -13.38 -7.89 -3.03
N PHE A 47 -12.21 -7.71 -3.64
CA PHE A 47 -11.42 -6.49 -3.51
C PHE A 47 -12.22 -5.27 -3.98
N LYS A 48 -12.29 -4.26 -3.12
CA LYS A 48 -12.87 -2.95 -3.42
C LYS A 48 -12.06 -1.86 -2.73
N ASN A 49 -11.97 -0.71 -3.38
CA ASN A 49 -11.55 0.53 -2.76
C ASN A 49 -12.79 1.42 -2.67
N TYR A 50 -13.37 1.50 -1.50
CA TYR A 50 -14.50 2.38 -1.18
C TYR A 50 -14.01 3.81 -1.04
N PHE A 51 -14.84 4.77 -1.39
CA PHE A 51 -14.55 6.19 -1.20
C PHE A 51 -15.78 6.97 -0.77
N VAL A 52 -15.52 8.07 -0.08
CA VAL A 52 -16.49 9.09 0.28
C VAL A 52 -15.91 10.47 -0.03
N ILE A 53 -16.72 11.34 -0.63
CA ILE A 53 -16.36 12.72 -0.96
C ILE A 53 -17.48 13.62 -0.42
N GLU A 54 -17.13 14.56 0.46
CA GLU A 54 -18.03 15.55 1.04
C GLU A 54 -17.62 16.94 0.58
N PHE A 55 -18.57 17.74 0.08
CA PHE A 55 -18.35 19.11 -0.37
C PHE A 55 -18.92 20.11 0.61
N ASP A 56 -18.29 21.28 0.73
CA ASP A 56 -18.73 22.37 1.61
C ASP A 56 -19.82 23.25 0.98
N LYS A 57 -20.27 22.91 -0.23
CA LYS A 57 -21.25 23.68 -1.00
C LYS A 57 -22.33 22.79 -1.62
N PRO A 58 -23.63 23.19 -1.56
CA PRO A 58 -24.71 22.48 -2.24
C PRO A 58 -24.49 22.38 -3.76
N PHE A 59 -24.94 21.26 -4.32
CA PHE A 59 -24.89 21.02 -5.75
C PHE A 59 -26.04 21.78 -6.45
N THR A 60 -25.70 22.52 -7.50
CA THR A 60 -26.70 23.12 -8.42
C THR A 60 -27.04 22.20 -9.58
N PHE A 61 -26.16 21.21 -9.82
CA PHE A 61 -26.30 20.18 -10.83
C PHE A 61 -25.66 18.89 -10.28
N ASN A 62 -26.32 17.76 -10.52
CA ASN A 62 -25.79 16.44 -10.12
C ASN A 62 -26.28 15.39 -11.11
N LYS A 63 -25.36 14.68 -11.74
CA LYS A 63 -25.61 13.60 -12.68
C LYS A 63 -24.61 12.49 -12.45
N VAL A 64 -25.02 11.25 -12.66
CA VAL A 64 -24.11 10.12 -12.82
C VAL A 64 -23.87 9.86 -14.30
N TRP A 65 -22.78 9.18 -14.60
CA TRP A 65 -22.45 8.79 -15.97
C TRP A 65 -21.93 7.34 -16.02
N ALA A 66 -22.16 6.66 -17.14
CA ALA A 66 -21.61 5.37 -17.46
C ALA A 66 -20.98 5.39 -18.83
N ASP A 67 -19.78 4.82 -18.97
CA ASP A 67 -19.07 4.69 -20.23
C ASP A 67 -19.07 6.04 -21.03
N TYR A 68 -18.79 7.14 -20.32
CA TYR A 68 -18.72 8.54 -20.83
C TYR A 68 -20.06 9.16 -21.26
N HIS A 69 -21.21 8.54 -20.92
CA HIS A 69 -22.52 9.08 -21.20
C HIS A 69 -23.26 9.45 -19.90
N LEU A 70 -23.82 10.66 -19.85
CA LEU A 70 -24.65 11.10 -18.73
C LEU A 70 -25.93 10.28 -18.65
N VAL A 71 -26.33 9.93 -17.43
CA VAL A 71 -27.58 9.24 -17.11
C VAL A 71 -28.51 10.20 -16.38
N GLU A 72 -29.65 10.56 -17.04
CA GLU A 72 -30.50 11.66 -16.61
C GLU A 72 -31.39 11.31 -15.40
N THR A 73 -31.74 10.03 -15.21
CA THR A 73 -32.83 9.60 -14.34
C THR A 73 -32.40 9.02 -13.01
N HIS A 74 -31.09 8.88 -12.77
CA HIS A 74 -30.55 8.18 -11.60
C HIS A 74 -29.50 9.03 -10.89
N LEU A 75 -29.41 8.86 -9.57
CA LEU A 75 -28.31 9.38 -8.72
C LEU A 75 -27.39 8.28 -8.24
N GLU A 76 -27.63 7.05 -8.66
CA GLU A 76 -26.90 5.84 -8.24
C GLU A 76 -26.71 4.94 -9.45
N LEU A 77 -25.48 4.44 -9.65
CA LEU A 77 -25.16 3.62 -10.80
C LEU A 77 -24.01 2.65 -10.50
N GLN A 78 -24.18 1.41 -10.98
CA GLN A 78 -23.11 0.41 -10.97
C GLN A 78 -22.96 -0.15 -12.38
N SER A 79 -21.73 -0.09 -12.91
CA SER A 79 -21.40 -0.63 -14.24
C SER A 79 -19.91 -0.92 -14.33
N ASN A 80 -19.43 -1.23 -15.54
CA ASN A 80 -18.00 -1.42 -15.79
C ASN A 80 -17.18 -0.15 -15.52
N HIS A 81 -17.71 1.02 -15.92
CA HIS A 81 -17.04 2.31 -15.72
C HIS A 81 -18.10 3.38 -15.45
N VAL A 82 -18.12 3.86 -14.22
CA VAL A 82 -19.09 4.88 -13.79
C VAL A 82 -18.40 6.05 -13.09
N GLY A 83 -19.13 7.14 -12.98
CA GLY A 83 -18.72 8.30 -12.21
C GLY A 83 -19.86 9.28 -12.01
N ALA A 84 -19.53 10.46 -11.50
CA ALA A 84 -20.48 11.54 -11.27
C ALA A 84 -19.95 12.86 -11.81
N ALA A 85 -20.85 13.73 -12.20
CA ALA A 85 -20.59 15.14 -12.49
C ALA A 85 -21.48 15.99 -11.59
N ILE A 86 -20.89 16.87 -10.81
CA ILE A 86 -21.58 17.77 -9.90
C ILE A 86 -21.22 19.22 -10.23
N GLY A 87 -22.18 20.10 -10.14
CA GLY A 87 -22.03 21.50 -10.51
C GLY A 87 -22.28 22.45 -9.37
N PHE A 88 -21.77 23.66 -9.55
CA PHE A 88 -21.86 24.76 -8.60
C PHE A 88 -22.13 26.06 -9.35
N SER A 89 -22.88 26.97 -8.74
CA SER A 89 -22.91 28.36 -9.13
C SER A 89 -21.88 29.12 -8.30
N THR A 90 -20.94 29.81 -8.95
CA THR A 90 -19.79 30.42 -8.29
C THR A 90 -19.60 31.88 -8.68
N LYS A 91 -19.05 32.67 -7.75
CA LYS A 91 -18.55 34.02 -7.98
C LYS A 91 -17.07 33.94 -8.40
N LYS A 92 -16.54 35.03 -8.95
CA LYS A 92 -15.13 35.11 -9.32
C LYS A 92 -14.20 34.86 -8.14
N GLY A 93 -13.35 33.83 -8.28
CA GLY A 93 -12.40 33.44 -7.25
C GLY A 93 -13.00 32.65 -6.08
N GLU A 94 -14.27 32.28 -6.16
CA GLU A 94 -14.91 31.47 -5.12
C GLU A 94 -14.26 30.10 -5.03
N GLN A 95 -14.07 29.63 -3.79
CA GLN A 95 -13.45 28.35 -3.48
C GLN A 95 -14.49 27.34 -3.01
N VAL A 96 -14.44 26.15 -3.58
CA VAL A 96 -15.21 24.98 -3.13
C VAL A 96 -14.21 23.96 -2.57
N HIS A 97 -14.51 23.43 -1.41
CA HIS A 97 -13.67 22.44 -0.75
C HIS A 97 -14.32 21.06 -0.81
N ALA A 98 -13.49 20.05 -1.03
CA ALA A 98 -13.88 18.65 -0.91
C ALA A 98 -13.03 17.97 0.15
N LYS A 99 -13.66 17.19 1.02
CA LYS A 99 -13.00 16.21 1.89
C LYS A 99 -13.15 14.85 1.25
N VAL A 100 -12.06 14.09 1.18
CA VAL A 100 -12.03 12.77 0.53
C VAL A 100 -11.40 11.77 1.48
N ALA A 101 -12.05 10.64 1.66
CA ALA A 101 -11.47 9.50 2.33
C ALA A 101 -11.75 8.21 1.55
N SER A 102 -10.94 7.20 1.78
CA SER A 102 -11.12 5.87 1.20
C SER A 102 -10.89 4.77 2.22
N SER A 103 -11.36 3.57 1.90
CA SER A 103 -11.15 2.36 2.69
C SER A 103 -11.12 1.13 1.78
N PHE A 104 -10.29 0.15 2.14
CA PHE A 104 -10.34 -1.18 1.53
C PHE A 104 -11.25 -2.15 2.30
N ILE A 105 -11.85 -1.71 3.41
CA ILE A 105 -12.63 -2.52 4.34
C ILE A 105 -14.12 -2.43 4.04
N SER A 106 -14.70 -1.22 4.13
CA SER A 106 -16.13 -1.01 3.90
C SER A 106 -16.48 0.47 3.64
N PRO A 107 -17.71 0.77 3.17
CA PRO A 107 -18.20 2.14 3.07
C PRO A 107 -18.21 2.87 4.44
N GLU A 108 -18.62 2.18 5.49
CA GLU A 108 -18.68 2.72 6.86
C GLU A 108 -17.31 3.08 7.39
N GLN A 109 -16.30 2.26 7.04
CA GLN A 109 -14.91 2.57 7.38
C GLN A 109 -14.39 3.78 6.60
N ALA A 110 -14.77 3.96 5.34
CA ALA A 110 -14.42 5.17 4.57
C ALA A 110 -15.03 6.43 5.21
N GLU A 111 -16.29 6.35 5.68
CA GLU A 111 -16.95 7.42 6.44
C GLU A 111 -16.22 7.69 7.78
N LEU A 112 -15.78 6.65 8.46
CA LEU A 112 -14.98 6.78 9.69
C LEU A 112 -13.64 7.48 9.39
N ASN A 113 -12.95 7.08 8.34
CA ASN A 113 -11.68 7.68 7.94
C ASN A 113 -11.85 9.17 7.57
N LEU A 114 -12.99 9.56 7.00
CA LEU A 114 -13.28 10.96 6.70
C LEU A 114 -13.31 11.83 7.98
N LYS A 115 -13.72 11.27 9.12
CA LYS A 115 -13.77 11.97 10.42
C LYS A 115 -12.38 12.36 10.94
N GLU A 116 -11.30 11.78 10.44
CA GLU A 116 -9.92 12.19 10.80
C GLU A 116 -9.63 13.66 10.42
N ILE A 117 -10.27 14.17 9.36
CA ILE A 117 -10.17 15.57 8.97
C ILE A 117 -10.90 16.45 9.99
N GLY A 118 -12.06 15.98 10.50
CA GLY A 118 -12.89 16.71 11.45
C GLY A 118 -13.33 18.07 10.89
N ASN A 119 -13.32 19.09 11.76
CA ASN A 119 -13.69 20.47 11.40
C ASN A 119 -12.50 21.32 10.94
N LYS A 120 -11.37 20.70 10.60
CA LYS A 120 -10.19 21.44 10.13
C LYS A 120 -10.48 22.13 8.80
N THR A 121 -10.06 23.38 8.69
CA THR A 121 -10.04 24.10 7.41
C THR A 121 -8.98 23.52 6.49
N PHE A 122 -9.02 23.90 5.21
CA PHE A 122 -7.98 23.49 4.25
C PHE A 122 -6.58 23.91 4.71
N GLU A 123 -6.41 25.14 5.21
CA GLU A 123 -5.10 25.61 5.68
C GLU A 123 -4.63 24.87 6.93
N GLN A 124 -5.53 24.54 7.84
CA GLN A 124 -5.20 23.71 9.02
C GLN A 124 -4.80 22.28 8.62
N THR A 125 -5.50 21.67 7.65
CA THR A 125 -5.17 20.35 7.13
C THR A 125 -3.83 20.36 6.39
N LYS A 126 -3.58 21.38 5.57
CA LYS A 126 -2.28 21.60 4.89
C LYS A 126 -1.13 21.73 5.90
N GLU A 127 -1.32 22.52 6.96
CA GLU A 127 -0.29 22.69 7.99
C GLU A 127 -0.07 21.41 8.80
N ALA A 128 -1.13 20.65 9.09
CA ALA A 128 -1.01 19.32 9.73
C ALA A 128 -0.20 18.35 8.86
N GLY A 129 -0.46 18.33 7.55
CA GLY A 129 0.31 17.54 6.59
C GLY A 129 1.78 17.97 6.53
N ARG A 130 2.05 19.28 6.51
CA ARG A 130 3.41 19.81 6.56
C ARG A 130 4.16 19.38 7.83
N LYS A 131 3.51 19.45 8.98
CA LYS A 131 4.10 18.98 10.25
C LYS A 131 4.38 17.50 10.25
N ALA A 132 3.46 16.68 9.74
CA ALA A 132 3.64 15.23 9.64
C ALA A 132 4.87 14.90 8.78
N TRP A 133 5.00 15.50 7.60
CA TRP A 133 6.17 15.31 6.74
C TRP A 133 7.46 15.84 7.35
N ASN A 134 7.45 17.00 7.99
CA ASN A 134 8.62 17.53 8.69
C ASN A 134 9.09 16.63 9.84
N ASN A 135 8.18 15.95 10.54
CA ASN A 135 8.52 14.95 11.56
C ASN A 135 9.23 13.72 10.97
N VAL A 136 8.85 13.32 9.76
CA VAL A 136 9.49 12.21 9.06
C VAL A 136 10.84 12.63 8.49
N LEU A 137 10.86 13.66 7.64
CA LEU A 137 12.06 14.09 6.92
C LEU A 137 13.10 14.75 7.85
N GLY A 138 12.66 15.43 8.90
CA GLY A 138 13.52 16.09 9.87
C GLY A 138 14.29 15.18 10.82
N ARG A 139 14.15 13.86 10.70
CA ARG A 139 14.99 12.89 11.41
C ARG A 139 16.45 12.94 10.97
N ILE A 140 16.68 13.35 9.73
CA ILE A 140 18.02 13.60 9.21
C ILE A 140 18.08 15.07 8.84
N LYS A 141 19.00 15.79 9.45
CA LYS A 141 19.27 17.21 9.16
C LYS A 141 20.57 17.30 8.39
N VAL A 142 20.52 17.95 7.23
CA VAL A 142 21.67 18.20 6.36
C VAL A 142 21.82 19.71 6.18
N GLU A 143 23.04 20.19 6.26
CA GLU A 143 23.42 21.57 5.99
C GLU A 143 24.39 21.59 4.81
N ASP A 144 24.12 22.40 3.81
CA ASP A 144 24.95 22.60 2.64
C ASP A 144 24.75 24.03 2.12
N SER A 145 25.82 24.63 1.60
CA SER A 145 25.74 25.95 0.96
C SER A 145 25.03 25.91 -0.40
N ASP A 146 24.92 24.75 -1.03
CA ASP A 146 24.21 24.56 -2.29
C ASP A 146 22.76 24.06 -2.02
N GLU A 147 21.81 24.94 -2.23
CA GLU A 147 20.40 24.64 -2.04
C GLU A 147 19.90 23.51 -2.95
N ASN A 148 20.46 23.33 -4.15
CA ASN A 148 20.05 22.25 -5.06
C ASN A 148 20.49 20.88 -4.54
N ARG A 149 21.64 20.77 -3.89
CA ARG A 149 22.06 19.55 -3.21
C ARG A 149 21.13 19.20 -2.05
N MET A 150 20.75 20.19 -1.26
CA MET A 150 19.76 19.98 -0.18
C MET A 150 18.39 19.57 -0.71
N ARG A 151 17.91 20.20 -1.78
CA ARG A 151 16.66 19.79 -2.47
C ARG A 151 16.73 18.36 -2.98
N THR A 152 17.85 17.97 -3.59
CA THR A 152 18.06 16.61 -4.08
C THR A 152 18.03 15.61 -2.93
N PHE A 153 18.76 15.89 -1.83
CA PHE A 153 18.77 15.03 -0.65
C PHE A 153 17.36 14.81 -0.09
N TYR A 154 16.62 15.87 0.21
CA TYR A 154 15.28 15.74 0.79
C TYR A 154 14.25 15.17 -0.19
N SER A 155 14.41 15.39 -1.49
CA SER A 155 13.57 14.74 -2.49
C SER A 155 13.83 13.23 -2.55
N CYS A 156 15.08 12.78 -2.44
CA CYS A 156 15.43 11.37 -2.35
C CYS A 156 14.94 10.75 -1.04
N LEU A 157 15.13 11.43 0.09
CA LEU A 157 14.64 11.00 1.39
C LEU A 157 13.10 10.85 1.38
N TYR A 158 12.37 11.82 0.83
CA TYR A 158 10.93 11.74 0.66
C TYR A 158 10.51 10.50 -0.15
N ARG A 159 11.16 10.25 -1.30
CA ARG A 159 10.86 9.06 -2.13
C ARG A 159 11.15 7.76 -1.40
N SER A 160 12.21 7.70 -0.58
CA SER A 160 12.58 6.52 0.19
C SER A 160 11.55 6.13 1.26
N VAL A 161 10.66 7.04 1.66
CA VAL A 161 9.63 6.78 2.68
C VAL A 161 8.21 6.76 2.12
N LEU A 162 8.04 6.75 0.78
CA LEU A 162 6.74 6.61 0.12
C LEU A 162 6.25 5.16 0.06
N PHE A 163 7.19 4.21 0.05
CA PHE A 163 6.91 2.78 -0.06
C PHE A 163 7.74 1.99 0.96
N PRO A 164 7.24 0.84 1.44
CA PRO A 164 5.93 0.24 1.16
C PRO A 164 4.78 1.11 1.69
N ARG A 165 3.62 1.01 1.05
CA ARG A 165 2.40 1.71 1.49
C ARG A 165 1.79 1.03 2.71
N MET A 166 1.28 1.85 3.63
CA MET A 166 0.39 1.40 4.69
C MET A 166 -0.90 0.87 4.06
N PHE A 167 -1.23 -0.37 4.35
CA PHE A 167 -2.43 -1.06 3.87
C PHE A 167 -3.28 -1.55 5.04
N TYR A 168 -3.37 -0.73 6.06
CA TYR A 168 -4.15 -0.94 7.28
C TYR A 168 -4.89 0.33 7.66
N GLU A 169 -5.92 0.16 8.44
CA GLU A 169 -6.82 1.23 8.89
C GLU A 169 -7.06 1.10 10.40
N VAL A 170 -7.69 2.11 11.01
CA VAL A 170 -8.09 2.06 12.42
C VAL A 170 -9.61 2.02 12.47
N ASN A 171 -10.17 0.97 13.07
CA ASN A 171 -11.61 0.80 13.15
C ASN A 171 -12.26 1.69 14.25
N GLY A 172 -13.58 1.66 14.35
CA GLY A 172 -14.33 2.46 15.31
C GLY A 172 -14.06 2.15 16.79
N LYS A 173 -13.34 1.06 17.09
CA LYS A 173 -12.88 0.71 18.44
C LYS A 173 -11.44 1.15 18.71
N GLY A 174 -10.76 1.78 17.74
CA GLY A 174 -9.36 2.15 17.84
C GLY A 174 -8.38 1.00 17.57
N GLU A 175 -8.84 -0.12 17.02
CA GLU A 175 -8.01 -1.28 16.70
C GLU A 175 -7.45 -1.16 15.29
N THR A 176 -6.17 -1.55 15.11
CA THR A 176 -5.56 -1.66 13.78
C THR A 176 -6.10 -2.90 13.08
N VAL A 177 -6.63 -2.71 11.89
CA VAL A 177 -7.24 -3.74 11.06
C VAL A 177 -6.86 -3.54 9.59
N HIS A 178 -6.95 -4.58 8.79
CA HIS A 178 -6.71 -4.48 7.35
C HIS A 178 -7.60 -5.44 6.56
N TYR A 179 -7.86 -5.09 5.30
CA TYR A 179 -8.33 -6.04 4.31
C TYR A 179 -7.13 -6.88 3.86
N SER A 180 -7.24 -8.21 3.96
CA SER A 180 -6.20 -9.11 3.48
C SER A 180 -6.21 -9.19 1.94
N PRO A 181 -5.15 -8.69 1.26
CA PRO A 181 -5.06 -8.80 -0.19
C PRO A 181 -4.75 -10.24 -0.65
N TYR A 182 -4.66 -11.19 0.27
CA TYR A 182 -4.33 -12.60 0.02
C TYR A 182 -5.53 -13.52 0.12
N ASN A 183 -6.39 -13.34 1.12
CA ASN A 183 -7.56 -14.20 1.35
C ASN A 183 -8.90 -13.46 1.31
N GLY A 184 -8.91 -12.12 1.27
CA GLY A 184 -10.12 -11.29 1.17
C GLY A 184 -10.88 -11.07 2.46
N GLU A 185 -10.31 -11.45 3.60
CA GLU A 185 -10.92 -11.26 4.92
C GLU A 185 -10.44 -9.96 5.58
N ILE A 186 -11.21 -9.46 6.53
CA ILE A 186 -10.77 -8.38 7.42
C ILE A 186 -10.02 -9.01 8.60
N ARG A 187 -8.79 -8.59 8.81
CA ARG A 187 -7.88 -9.12 9.82
C ARG A 187 -7.34 -8.03 10.72
N SER A 188 -6.93 -8.42 11.94
CA SER A 188 -6.26 -7.52 12.88
C SER A 188 -4.79 -7.34 12.54
N GLY A 189 -4.23 -6.18 12.92
CA GLY A 189 -2.81 -5.89 12.82
C GLY A 189 -2.42 -5.12 11.56
N TYR A 190 -1.12 -4.90 11.40
CA TYR A 190 -0.56 -4.12 10.30
C TYR A 190 -0.48 -4.93 9.01
N MET A 191 -0.60 -4.23 7.87
CA MET A 191 -0.35 -4.75 6.53
C MET A 191 0.33 -3.67 5.71
N PHE A 192 1.27 -4.06 4.84
CA PHE A 192 1.97 -3.16 3.93
C PHE A 192 2.01 -3.76 2.54
N THR A 193 2.05 -2.91 1.52
CA THR A 193 2.03 -3.33 0.12
C THR A 193 2.85 -2.39 -0.78
N ASP A 194 2.83 -2.65 -2.08
CA ASP A 194 3.50 -1.89 -3.13
C ASP A 194 5.02 -1.81 -2.92
N THR A 195 5.64 -2.99 -2.77
CA THR A 195 7.10 -3.11 -2.68
C THR A 195 7.60 -4.41 -3.29
N GLY A 196 8.77 -4.36 -3.93
CA GLY A 196 9.55 -5.51 -4.38
C GLY A 196 10.80 -5.65 -3.53
N PHE A 197 11.02 -6.84 -2.98
CA PHE A 197 12.09 -7.06 -2.00
C PHE A 197 13.47 -7.11 -2.67
N TRP A 198 13.58 -7.61 -3.90
CA TRP A 198 14.83 -7.59 -4.65
C TRP A 198 15.42 -6.19 -4.82
N ASP A 199 14.56 -5.17 -5.00
CA ASP A 199 14.97 -3.77 -5.09
C ASP A 199 15.30 -3.17 -3.73
N THR A 200 14.56 -3.55 -2.68
CA THR A 200 14.48 -2.78 -1.43
C THR A 200 15.28 -3.37 -0.27
N PHE A 201 15.62 -4.67 -0.30
CA PHE A 201 16.39 -5.28 0.77
C PHE A 201 17.79 -4.69 0.90
N ARG A 202 18.35 -4.22 -0.20
CA ARG A 202 19.76 -3.72 -0.29
C ARG A 202 19.98 -2.48 0.56
N CYS A 203 19.03 -1.54 0.53
CA CYS A 203 19.19 -0.26 1.22
C CYS A 203 17.96 0.18 1.98
N LEU A 204 16.75 0.06 1.40
CA LEU A 204 15.54 0.66 1.97
C LEU A 204 15.19 0.07 3.33
N PHE A 205 15.06 -1.24 3.45
CA PHE A 205 14.71 -1.87 4.74
C PHE A 205 15.79 -1.68 5.79
N PRO A 206 17.11 -1.83 5.49
CA PRO A 206 18.18 -1.47 6.42
C PRO A 206 18.12 0.00 6.87
N PHE A 207 17.79 0.92 5.96
CA PHE A 207 17.62 2.33 6.27
C PHE A 207 16.41 2.57 7.18
N VAL A 208 15.27 1.96 6.88
CA VAL A 208 14.06 2.06 7.72
C VAL A 208 14.34 1.51 9.12
N ASN A 209 14.99 0.36 9.24
CA ASN A 209 15.34 -0.23 10.53
C ASN A 209 16.28 0.66 11.35
N LEU A 210 17.16 1.42 10.70
CA LEU A 210 18.09 2.33 11.36
C LEU A 210 17.41 3.65 11.77
N ILE A 211 16.68 4.28 10.86
CA ILE A 211 16.16 5.65 11.04
C ILE A 211 14.73 5.66 11.59
N TYR A 212 13.92 4.68 11.23
CA TYR A 212 12.51 4.58 11.59
C TYR A 212 12.16 3.21 12.22
N PRO A 213 12.85 2.78 13.32
CA PRO A 213 12.71 1.41 13.84
C PRO A 213 11.28 1.05 14.24
N SER A 214 10.48 1.98 14.74
CA SER A 214 9.06 1.73 15.05
C SER A 214 8.20 1.46 13.81
N MET A 215 8.57 1.98 12.64
CA MET A 215 7.94 1.65 11.37
C MET A 215 8.45 0.30 10.87
N GLY A 216 9.75 0.03 11.01
CA GLY A 216 10.33 -1.29 10.74
C GLY A 216 9.63 -2.41 11.51
N GLU A 217 9.36 -2.21 12.81
CA GLU A 217 8.62 -3.17 13.65
C GLU A 217 7.23 -3.47 13.07
N LYS A 218 6.46 -2.44 12.70
CA LYS A 218 5.14 -2.61 12.06
C LYS A 218 5.22 -3.33 10.71
N MET A 219 6.25 -3.04 9.92
CA MET A 219 6.48 -3.73 8.64
C MET A 219 6.77 -5.22 8.85
N GLN A 220 7.52 -5.60 9.89
CA GLN A 220 7.77 -7.00 10.21
C GLN A 220 6.50 -7.73 10.67
N GLU A 221 5.64 -7.08 11.46
CA GLU A 221 4.32 -7.60 11.79
C GLU A 221 3.47 -7.81 10.52
N GLY A 222 3.47 -6.85 9.61
CA GLY A 222 2.78 -6.96 8.32
C GLY A 222 3.30 -8.12 7.45
N LEU A 223 4.60 -8.41 7.50
CA LEU A 223 5.19 -9.58 6.84
C LEU A 223 4.73 -10.89 7.50
N LEU A 224 4.69 -10.94 8.82
CA LEU A 224 4.14 -12.09 9.52
C LEU A 224 2.67 -12.32 9.16
N ASN A 225 1.86 -11.28 9.15
CA ASN A 225 0.45 -11.36 8.74
C ASN A 225 0.33 -11.88 7.31
N THR A 226 1.16 -11.39 6.38
CA THR A 226 1.19 -11.92 5.01
C THR A 226 1.48 -13.42 4.98
N TYR A 227 2.45 -13.90 5.76
CA TYR A 227 2.75 -15.32 5.84
C TYR A 227 1.58 -16.13 6.41
N LEU A 228 0.97 -15.66 7.50
CA LEU A 228 -0.16 -16.34 8.15
C LEU A 228 -1.41 -16.41 7.26
N GLU A 229 -1.63 -15.41 6.41
CA GLU A 229 -2.80 -15.28 5.55
C GLU A 229 -2.66 -15.94 4.18
N SER A 230 -1.44 -15.98 3.63
CA SER A 230 -1.15 -16.54 2.30
C SER A 230 -0.36 -17.85 2.33
N GLY A 231 0.31 -18.13 3.46
CA GLY A 231 1.25 -19.22 3.61
C GLY A 231 2.65 -18.94 3.05
N PHE A 232 2.93 -17.72 2.57
CA PHE A 232 4.24 -17.33 2.04
C PHE A 232 4.58 -15.88 2.39
N PHE A 233 5.86 -15.57 2.57
CA PHE A 233 6.32 -14.20 2.49
C PHE A 233 6.24 -13.69 1.05
N PRO A 234 5.95 -12.40 0.81
CA PRO A 234 5.95 -11.83 -0.53
C PRO A 234 7.38 -11.63 -1.02
N GLU A 235 7.60 -11.76 -2.32
CA GLU A 235 8.83 -11.28 -2.99
C GLU A 235 8.54 -9.99 -3.77
N TRP A 236 7.29 -9.83 -4.18
CA TRP A 236 6.70 -8.59 -4.66
C TRP A 236 5.23 -8.56 -4.26
N ALA A 237 4.80 -7.47 -3.61
CA ALA A 237 3.40 -7.25 -3.23
C ALA A 237 2.84 -5.99 -3.92
N SER A 238 1.62 -6.11 -4.55
CA SER A 238 0.92 -4.96 -5.12
C SER A 238 -0.54 -5.30 -5.56
N PRO A 239 -1.54 -5.23 -4.67
CA PRO A 239 -1.40 -5.32 -3.23
C PRO A 239 -1.12 -6.74 -2.73
N GLY A 240 -1.53 -7.80 -3.43
CA GLY A 240 -1.19 -9.19 -3.12
C GLY A 240 0.09 -9.66 -3.81
N HIS A 241 0.36 -10.98 -3.78
CA HIS A 241 1.54 -11.53 -4.44
C HIS A 241 1.60 -11.23 -5.93
N ARG A 242 2.76 -10.81 -6.42
CA ARG A 242 3.03 -10.52 -7.83
C ARG A 242 4.13 -11.40 -8.38
N GLY A 243 3.94 -11.86 -9.61
CA GLY A 243 4.88 -12.72 -10.31
C GLY A 243 5.99 -11.93 -11.00
N CYS A 244 6.92 -11.38 -10.26
CA CYS A 244 8.09 -10.71 -10.82
C CYS A 244 9.31 -10.83 -9.91
N MET A 245 10.47 -10.45 -10.42
CA MET A 245 11.78 -10.48 -9.78
C MET A 245 12.32 -11.89 -9.50
N VAL A 246 13.52 -11.91 -9.00
CA VAL A 246 14.29 -13.12 -8.63
C VAL A 246 14.62 -13.06 -7.13
N GLY A 247 15.06 -14.19 -6.58
CA GLY A 247 15.44 -14.26 -5.18
C GLY A 247 14.30 -14.66 -4.25
N ASN A 248 14.65 -14.78 -2.98
CA ASN A 248 13.77 -15.02 -1.85
C ASN A 248 14.12 -13.98 -0.77
N ASN A 249 14.18 -12.73 -1.21
CA ASN A 249 14.83 -11.62 -0.49
C ASN A 249 14.07 -11.13 0.73
N SER A 250 12.82 -11.59 0.94
CA SER A 250 12.13 -11.48 2.23
C SER A 250 13.00 -12.04 3.38
N ALA A 251 13.86 -13.04 3.12
CA ALA A 251 14.80 -13.58 4.09
C ALA A 251 15.79 -12.53 4.60
N SER A 252 16.34 -11.71 3.71
CA SER A 252 17.23 -10.61 4.08
C SER A 252 16.51 -9.54 4.91
N VAL A 253 15.30 -9.15 4.50
CA VAL A 253 14.49 -8.15 5.20
C VAL A 253 14.15 -8.58 6.63
N VAL A 254 13.78 -9.84 6.80
CA VAL A 254 13.47 -10.42 8.12
C VAL A 254 14.74 -10.54 8.97
N ALA A 255 15.81 -11.10 8.42
CA ALA A 255 17.06 -11.29 9.15
C ALA A 255 17.67 -9.96 9.64
N ASP A 256 17.69 -8.93 8.79
CA ASP A 256 18.21 -7.60 9.16
C ASP A 256 17.43 -6.99 10.34
N ALA A 257 16.10 -7.08 10.34
CA ALA A 257 15.26 -6.57 11.42
C ALA A 257 15.50 -7.31 12.75
N PHE A 258 15.63 -8.64 12.70
CA PHE A 258 15.93 -9.44 13.90
C PHE A 258 17.32 -9.14 14.44
N MET A 259 18.35 -9.12 13.59
CA MET A 259 19.73 -8.85 14.03
C MET A 259 19.92 -7.45 14.60
N LYS A 260 19.05 -6.51 14.26
CA LYS A 260 19.03 -5.14 14.81
C LYS A 260 18.09 -4.96 15.98
N ASN A 261 17.44 -6.03 16.45
CA ASN A 261 16.41 -5.99 17.51
C ASN A 261 15.26 -4.99 17.22
N VAL A 262 14.89 -4.84 15.96
CA VAL A 262 13.82 -3.94 15.53
C VAL A 262 12.44 -4.56 15.68
N THR A 263 12.35 -5.89 15.59
CA THR A 263 11.07 -6.60 15.58
C THR A 263 10.80 -7.39 16.86
N LYS A 264 9.51 -7.43 17.24
CA LYS A 264 8.95 -8.33 18.28
C LYS A 264 8.03 -9.38 17.67
N ALA A 265 7.97 -9.49 16.35
CA ALA A 265 7.17 -10.51 15.68
C ALA A 265 7.57 -11.92 16.13
N ASP A 266 6.62 -12.87 16.08
CA ASP A 266 6.86 -14.26 16.47
C ASP A 266 8.03 -14.85 15.67
N ALA A 267 9.13 -15.02 16.37
CA ALA A 267 10.40 -15.44 15.81
C ALA A 267 10.34 -16.85 15.19
N GLU A 268 9.53 -17.74 15.75
CA GLU A 268 9.40 -19.11 15.27
C GLU A 268 8.56 -19.16 14.00
N LYS A 269 7.45 -18.43 13.97
CA LYS A 269 6.59 -18.31 12.78
C LYS A 269 7.30 -17.62 11.62
N MET A 270 8.08 -16.57 11.90
CA MET A 270 8.89 -15.91 10.88
C MET A 270 9.93 -16.88 10.29
N TYR A 271 10.62 -17.65 11.14
CA TYR A 271 11.59 -18.65 10.68
C TYR A 271 10.95 -19.80 9.89
N GLU A 272 9.80 -20.32 10.36
CA GLU A 272 9.00 -21.31 9.65
C GLU A 272 8.65 -20.83 8.22
N GLY A 273 8.20 -19.58 8.10
CA GLY A 273 7.87 -18.96 6.80
C GLY A 273 9.08 -18.82 5.88
N LEU A 274 10.25 -18.46 6.40
CA LEU A 274 11.49 -18.40 5.64
C LEU A 274 11.90 -19.78 5.12
N LEU A 275 11.88 -20.80 5.98
CA LEU A 275 12.20 -22.19 5.58
C LEU A 275 11.20 -22.70 4.53
N LYS A 276 9.92 -22.39 4.68
CA LYS A 276 8.91 -22.76 3.68
C LYS A 276 9.20 -22.11 2.34
N GLY A 277 9.50 -20.81 2.31
CA GLY A 277 9.86 -20.08 1.08
C GLY A 277 11.11 -20.65 0.42
N ALA A 278 12.11 -21.07 1.20
CA ALA A 278 13.36 -21.67 0.71
C ALA A 278 13.16 -23.08 0.11
N ASN A 279 12.12 -23.80 0.51
CA ASN A 279 11.89 -25.20 0.14
C ASN A 279 10.61 -25.44 -0.67
N SER A 280 9.95 -24.39 -1.13
CA SER A 280 8.73 -24.51 -1.92
C SER A 280 8.47 -23.27 -2.76
N VAL A 281 7.43 -23.37 -3.61
CA VAL A 281 6.96 -22.29 -4.48
C VAL A 281 5.47 -22.10 -4.24
N HIS A 282 5.01 -20.87 -4.22
CA HIS A 282 3.59 -20.55 -4.11
C HIS A 282 2.82 -21.12 -5.31
N PRO A 283 1.67 -21.81 -5.10
CA PRO A 283 1.00 -22.59 -6.14
C PRO A 283 0.49 -21.75 -7.32
N LYS A 284 0.23 -20.46 -7.11
CA LYS A 284 -0.30 -19.55 -8.14
C LYS A 284 0.71 -18.51 -8.64
N VAL A 285 1.81 -18.29 -7.90
CA VAL A 285 2.78 -17.23 -8.20
C VAL A 285 4.19 -17.80 -8.11
N SER A 286 4.72 -18.23 -9.24
CA SER A 286 5.96 -19.03 -9.34
C SER A 286 7.24 -18.29 -8.91
N THR A 287 7.19 -16.99 -8.68
CA THR A 287 8.32 -16.19 -8.15
C THR A 287 8.21 -15.91 -6.65
N THR A 288 7.11 -16.35 -6.01
CA THR A 288 6.95 -16.31 -4.57
C THR A 288 7.39 -17.66 -4.00
N GLY A 289 8.26 -17.63 -3.01
CA GLY A 289 9.09 -18.77 -2.65
C GLY A 289 10.26 -18.93 -3.63
N ARG A 290 10.85 -20.11 -3.68
CA ARG A 290 12.12 -20.34 -4.39
C ARG A 290 11.92 -21.23 -5.62
N ARG A 291 11.69 -20.62 -6.80
CA ARG A 291 11.53 -21.35 -8.06
C ARG A 291 12.82 -22.11 -8.42
N GLY A 292 12.72 -23.44 -8.60
CA GLY A 292 13.85 -24.30 -8.85
C GLY A 292 14.56 -24.79 -7.59
N TYR A 293 13.90 -24.69 -6.43
CA TYR A 293 14.43 -25.15 -5.15
C TYR A 293 14.83 -26.63 -5.18
N GLU A 294 14.15 -27.47 -5.97
CA GLU A 294 14.44 -28.90 -6.11
C GLU A 294 15.86 -29.13 -6.67
N TYR A 295 16.26 -28.29 -7.61
CA TYR A 295 17.61 -28.32 -8.19
C TYR A 295 18.63 -27.66 -7.26
N TYR A 296 18.30 -26.45 -6.79
CA TYR A 296 19.19 -25.68 -5.94
C TYR A 296 19.56 -26.42 -4.64
N ASN A 297 18.58 -27.00 -3.96
CA ASN A 297 18.81 -27.72 -2.70
C ASN A 297 19.63 -29.02 -2.90
N LYS A 298 19.60 -29.61 -4.09
CA LYS A 298 20.37 -30.83 -4.40
C LYS A 298 21.75 -30.54 -4.97
N LEU A 299 21.87 -29.52 -5.82
CA LEU A 299 23.07 -29.28 -6.64
C LEU A 299 23.88 -28.07 -6.16
N GLY A 300 23.30 -27.18 -5.34
CA GLY A 300 23.86 -25.90 -4.97
C GLY A 300 23.70 -24.80 -6.04
N TYR A 301 22.97 -25.09 -7.11
CA TYR A 301 22.68 -24.12 -8.17
C TYR A 301 21.42 -24.52 -8.97
N VAL A 302 20.85 -23.57 -9.71
CA VAL A 302 19.75 -23.81 -10.67
C VAL A 302 20.36 -24.04 -12.05
N PRO A 303 20.25 -25.27 -12.66
CA PRO A 303 20.87 -25.58 -13.94
C PRO A 303 20.29 -24.77 -15.11
N TYR A 304 21.08 -24.60 -16.17
CA TYR A 304 20.67 -23.88 -17.38
C TYR A 304 19.58 -24.62 -18.18
N ASP A 305 19.68 -25.93 -18.24
CA ASP A 305 18.85 -26.80 -19.10
C ASP A 305 17.46 -27.17 -18.53
N VAL A 306 17.15 -26.73 -17.31
CA VAL A 306 15.86 -27.00 -16.63
C VAL A 306 14.74 -26.02 -17.01
N LYS A 307 14.96 -25.14 -17.99
CA LYS A 307 13.99 -24.14 -18.49
C LYS A 307 13.48 -23.16 -17.42
N ILE A 308 14.31 -22.85 -16.45
CA ILE A 308 14.08 -21.78 -15.49
C ILE A 308 14.91 -20.58 -15.93
N ASN A 309 14.22 -19.48 -16.26
CA ASN A 309 14.90 -18.23 -16.64
C ASN A 309 15.67 -17.63 -15.46
N GLU A 310 16.67 -16.81 -15.76
CA GLU A 310 17.49 -16.09 -14.75
C GLU A 310 18.16 -17.04 -13.74
N ASN A 311 18.50 -18.25 -14.17
CA ASN A 311 19.02 -19.30 -13.32
C ASN A 311 20.31 -18.92 -12.58
N ALA A 312 21.25 -18.21 -13.23
CA ALA A 312 22.46 -17.72 -12.60
C ALA A 312 22.14 -16.68 -11.50
N ALA A 313 21.27 -15.70 -11.82
CA ALA A 313 20.84 -14.71 -10.83
C ALA A 313 20.13 -15.37 -9.65
N ARG A 314 19.21 -16.31 -9.89
CA ARG A 314 18.54 -17.07 -8.83
C ARG A 314 19.52 -17.83 -7.95
N THR A 315 20.51 -18.48 -8.55
CA THR A 315 21.56 -19.21 -7.79
C THR A 315 22.30 -18.29 -6.82
N LEU A 316 22.70 -17.10 -7.28
CA LEU A 316 23.43 -16.15 -6.44
C LEU A 316 22.55 -15.52 -5.36
N GLU A 317 21.35 -15.12 -5.70
CA GLU A 317 20.40 -14.57 -4.72
C GLU A 317 20.05 -15.62 -3.66
N TYR A 318 19.77 -16.87 -4.04
CA TYR A 318 19.45 -17.94 -3.08
C TYR A 318 20.60 -18.25 -2.11
N ALA A 319 21.84 -18.17 -2.57
CA ALA A 319 23.01 -18.33 -1.71
C ALA A 319 23.08 -17.23 -0.62
N TYR A 320 22.78 -16.01 -0.99
CA TYR A 320 22.68 -14.91 -0.04
C TYR A 320 21.48 -15.05 0.90
N ASP A 321 20.32 -15.44 0.37
CA ASP A 321 19.11 -15.69 1.15
C ASP A 321 19.33 -16.81 2.17
N ASP A 322 20.05 -17.89 1.80
CA ASP A 322 20.42 -18.98 2.75
C ASP A 322 21.34 -18.48 3.86
N TRP A 323 22.29 -17.60 3.53
CA TRP A 323 23.12 -16.98 4.56
C TRP A 323 22.27 -16.13 5.53
N CYS A 324 21.27 -15.38 5.04
CA CYS A 324 20.36 -14.61 5.86
C CYS A 324 19.53 -15.52 6.78
N ILE A 325 19.00 -16.64 6.26
CA ILE A 325 18.25 -17.64 7.05
C ILE A 325 19.15 -18.27 8.12
N TYR A 326 20.39 -18.61 7.76
CA TYR A 326 21.38 -19.13 8.71
C TYR A 326 21.65 -18.11 9.84
N ARG A 327 21.98 -16.87 9.51
CA ARG A 327 22.23 -15.81 10.51
C ARG A 327 21.04 -15.64 11.46
N ARG A 328 19.82 -15.69 10.92
CA ARG A 328 18.59 -15.65 11.70
C ARG A 328 18.47 -16.85 12.66
N SER A 329 18.90 -18.05 12.25
CA SER A 329 18.86 -19.27 13.07
C SER A 329 19.88 -19.25 14.22
N GLU A 330 21.05 -18.67 14.01
CA GLU A 330 22.11 -18.56 15.04
C GLU A 330 21.68 -17.64 16.19
N GLU A 331 21.00 -16.53 15.88
CA GLU A 331 20.49 -15.63 16.92
C GLU A 331 19.50 -16.32 17.88
N ARG A 332 18.68 -17.25 17.36
CA ARG A 332 17.82 -18.11 18.17
C ARG A 332 18.59 -19.00 19.15
N ARG A 333 19.82 -19.45 18.79
CA ARG A 333 20.66 -20.32 19.64
C ARG A 333 21.36 -19.55 20.73
N VAL A 334 21.73 -18.31 20.48
CA VAL A 334 22.45 -17.46 21.46
C VAL A 334 21.52 -16.92 22.55
N GLY A 335 20.21 -16.81 22.25
CA GLY A 335 19.18 -16.36 23.21
C GLY A 335 18.62 -17.46 24.15
N LYS A 336 19.18 -18.65 24.11
CA LYS A 336 18.96 -19.75 25.07
C LYS A 336 20.24 -19.97 25.84
#